data_25ce7e96645da17eff4a687eaef30637
#
_entry.id   25ce7e96645da17eff4a687eaef30637
#
_cell.length_a   1.000
_cell.length_b   1.000
_cell.length_c   1.000
_cell.angle_alpha   90.00
_cell.angle_beta   90.00
_cell.angle_gamma   90.00
#
_symmetry.space_group_name_H-M   'P 1'
#
loop_
_entity.id
_entity.type
_entity.pdbx_description
1 polymer ?
#
loop_
_entity_poly.entity_id
_entity_poly.type
_entity_poly.pdbx_seq_one_letter_code
_entity_poly.pdbx_strand_id
1 'polypeptide(L)'
;MTDITALLKQYEDLPPMQKAEVDQLLRQDILDTPWRPLIDIENPDTPTPQQQAYDSKADILLFGGAAGGGKSALLIGLALTAHKRSVIYRREVKQLGPIEEEIIRIRKTRNGFNGQLHRFDLGKNRSIRLGGMQYAGDEVAYQGDPRDLICFDELTQFLESQFRYVTTWNRSADPSQRCRIICATNPPTSAEGQWVVSYWAPWLDKEHPNPAQPGELRWFISNEEGDDIEVESSDPIWQDGDWVQPRSRTFIPSSVDDNPFLVSSGYKAALQALPEPLRSQMLMGDFNAGIQDDPWQVIPTEWVEKAMDRWTPDRPEKARMDCLGVDPARGGKDDFVLTPRYGNWFGEQIIKRGQTTPDGPTGAAICTSYVKHGAPIMLDIIGGAGASIYDHLKTNGLNVHAVDGRNASYGRDMSGSLGFYNKRSENWWRMREALDPDSDEKIALPPDRELEADLCAPKWKLTNGGIQVEGKSTECRDGFGDLKKRLGRSPGKGDSCVYALLEGKKHSGRRFSAPPKSNSRYNPHKVWRK
;
A
#
# COMPACT_ATOMS: atom_id res chain seq x y z
N MET A 1 -41.03 15.91 -1.28
CA MET A 1 -41.23 14.65 -0.52
C MET A 1 -42.44 13.96 -1.08
N THR A 2 -42.26 12.85 -1.75
CA THR A 2 -43.34 11.99 -2.15
C THR A 2 -43.65 11.13 -0.92
N ASP A 3 -44.74 11.39 -0.26
CA ASP A 3 -45.17 10.64 0.91
C ASP A 3 -45.45 9.19 0.49
N ILE A 4 -44.56 8.27 0.92
CA ILE A 4 -44.68 6.83 0.61
C ILE A 4 -46.02 6.31 1.11
N THR A 5 -46.52 6.83 2.23
CA THR A 5 -47.83 6.46 2.76
C THR A 5 -48.97 6.89 1.82
N ALA A 6 -48.85 8.09 1.22
CA ALA A 6 -49.79 8.57 0.24
C ALA A 6 -49.73 7.75 -1.09
N LEU A 7 -48.52 7.34 -1.51
CA LEU A 7 -48.35 6.46 -2.68
C LEU A 7 -48.88 5.06 -2.44
N LEU A 8 -48.66 4.48 -1.27
CA LEU A 8 -49.23 3.17 -0.90
C LEU A 8 -50.76 3.24 -0.88
N LYS A 9 -51.34 4.31 -0.34
CA LYS A 9 -52.77 4.52 -0.32
C LYS A 9 -53.32 4.69 -1.74
N GLN A 10 -52.65 5.48 -2.59
CA GLN A 10 -53.02 5.57 -4.03
C GLN A 10 -52.96 4.22 -4.74
N TYR A 11 -51.94 3.41 -4.44
CA TYR A 11 -51.85 2.05 -5.00
C TYR A 11 -53.00 1.17 -4.49
N GLU A 12 -53.33 1.23 -3.18
CA GLU A 12 -54.45 0.47 -2.61
C GLU A 12 -55.80 0.85 -3.22
N ASP A 13 -55.98 2.10 -3.65
CA ASP A 13 -57.20 2.62 -4.26
C ASP A 13 -57.29 2.32 -5.76
N LEU A 14 -56.24 1.77 -6.42
CA LEU A 14 -56.28 1.44 -7.84
C LEU A 14 -57.22 0.27 -8.13
N PRO A 15 -57.91 0.29 -9.31
CA PRO A 15 -58.67 -0.86 -9.82
C PRO A 15 -57.76 -2.10 -10.01
N PRO A 16 -58.31 -3.32 -9.88
CA PRO A 16 -57.50 -4.55 -9.95
C PRO A 16 -56.63 -4.68 -11.22
N MET A 17 -57.11 -4.21 -12.36
CA MET A 17 -56.38 -4.25 -13.62
C MET A 17 -55.18 -3.29 -13.62
N GLN A 18 -55.32 -2.11 -13.05
CA GLN A 18 -54.23 -1.14 -12.91
C GLN A 18 -53.22 -1.57 -11.83
N LYS A 19 -53.68 -2.19 -10.75
CA LYS A 19 -52.78 -2.84 -9.80
C LYS A 19 -51.91 -3.90 -10.45
N ALA A 20 -52.51 -4.77 -11.28
CA ALA A 20 -51.77 -5.80 -11.99
C ALA A 20 -50.75 -5.21 -12.98
N GLU A 21 -51.04 -4.08 -13.61
CA GLU A 21 -50.12 -3.38 -14.51
C GLU A 21 -48.97 -2.74 -13.73
N VAL A 22 -49.25 -2.07 -12.60
CA VAL A 22 -48.23 -1.53 -11.68
C VAL A 22 -47.35 -2.65 -11.12
N ASP A 23 -47.95 -3.77 -10.70
CA ASP A 23 -47.20 -4.93 -10.22
C ASP A 23 -46.31 -5.53 -11.30
N GLN A 24 -46.78 -5.56 -12.55
CA GLN A 24 -46.01 -6.02 -13.70
C GLN A 24 -44.82 -5.09 -13.98
N LEU A 25 -45.06 -3.76 -13.96
CA LEU A 25 -44.00 -2.77 -14.13
C LEU A 25 -42.97 -2.85 -13.01
N LEU A 26 -43.40 -2.97 -11.74
CA LEU A 26 -42.51 -3.15 -10.58
C LEU A 26 -41.68 -4.44 -10.67
N ARG A 27 -42.34 -5.56 -11.11
CA ARG A 27 -41.61 -6.83 -11.33
C ARG A 27 -40.59 -6.70 -12.46
N GLN A 28 -40.90 -5.97 -13.51
CA GLN A 28 -39.99 -5.75 -14.62
C GLN A 28 -38.84 -4.85 -14.21
N ASP A 29 -39.10 -3.79 -13.44
CA ASP A 29 -38.06 -2.91 -12.85
C ASP A 29 -37.13 -3.70 -11.90
N ILE A 30 -37.70 -4.58 -11.06
CA ILE A 30 -36.90 -5.46 -10.19
C ILE A 30 -36.04 -6.44 -11.00
N LEU A 31 -36.50 -6.93 -12.13
CA LEU A 31 -35.71 -7.82 -13.00
C LEU A 31 -34.65 -7.08 -13.79
N ASP A 32 -34.92 -5.85 -14.20
CA ASP A 32 -33.97 -4.99 -14.93
C ASP A 32 -32.98 -4.28 -13.99
N THR A 33 -33.37 -4.05 -12.72
CA THR A 33 -32.51 -3.42 -11.70
C THR A 33 -32.41 -4.32 -10.45
N PRO A 34 -31.67 -5.42 -10.54
CA PRO A 34 -31.64 -6.44 -9.49
C PRO A 34 -30.98 -5.96 -8.17
N TRP A 35 -30.32 -4.82 -8.19
CA TRP A 35 -29.64 -4.24 -7.05
C TRP A 35 -29.78 -2.71 -7.03
N ARG A 36 -29.92 -2.15 -5.85
CA ARG A 36 -29.93 -0.70 -5.61
C ARG A 36 -29.05 -0.37 -4.40
N PRO A 37 -28.41 0.81 -4.36
CA PRO A 37 -27.69 1.28 -3.18
C PRO A 37 -28.60 1.32 -1.94
N LEU A 38 -27.96 1.26 -0.77
CA LEU A 38 -28.63 1.44 0.50
C LEU A 38 -29.33 2.81 0.54
N ILE A 39 -30.48 2.87 1.16
CA ILE A 39 -31.25 4.09 1.39
C ILE A 39 -31.32 4.31 2.89
N ASP A 40 -31.11 5.54 3.34
CA ASP A 40 -31.44 5.94 4.70
C ASP A 40 -32.96 6.01 4.83
N ILE A 41 -33.53 5.10 5.62
CA ILE A 41 -35.00 5.01 5.80
C ILE A 41 -35.53 6.19 6.62
N GLU A 42 -34.72 6.70 7.55
CA GLU A 42 -35.10 7.83 8.41
C GLU A 42 -34.98 9.16 7.68
N ASN A 43 -33.99 9.27 6.75
CA ASN A 43 -33.72 10.48 5.98
C ASN A 43 -33.58 10.15 4.47
N PRO A 44 -34.67 9.81 3.77
CA PRO A 44 -34.61 9.32 2.38
C PRO A 44 -34.04 10.34 1.38
N ASP A 45 -34.08 11.62 1.71
CA ASP A 45 -33.54 12.71 0.88
C ASP A 45 -32.02 12.89 1.03
N THR A 46 -31.40 12.24 2.04
CA THR A 46 -29.95 12.30 2.27
C THR A 46 -29.29 11.07 1.65
N PRO A 47 -28.47 11.24 0.61
CA PRO A 47 -27.83 10.10 -0.02
C PRO A 47 -26.86 9.41 0.96
N THR A 48 -27.02 8.11 1.12
CA THR A 48 -26.07 7.31 1.90
C THR A 48 -24.67 7.33 1.27
N PRO A 49 -23.59 7.02 2.02
CA PRO A 49 -22.26 6.89 1.41
C PRO A 49 -22.22 5.92 0.22
N GLN A 50 -22.98 4.83 0.27
CA GLN A 50 -23.06 3.87 -0.83
C GLN A 50 -23.76 4.46 -2.07
N GLN A 51 -24.81 5.28 -1.88
CA GLN A 51 -25.47 6.01 -2.97
C GLN A 51 -24.52 7.06 -3.56
N GLN A 52 -23.82 7.84 -2.72
CA GLN A 52 -22.84 8.81 -3.17
C GLN A 52 -21.74 8.14 -4.01
N ALA A 53 -21.23 6.98 -3.58
CA ALA A 53 -20.22 6.22 -4.30
C ALA A 53 -20.75 5.66 -5.64
N TYR A 54 -22.00 5.20 -5.67
CA TYR A 54 -22.66 4.73 -6.88
C TYR A 54 -22.79 5.85 -7.92
N ASP A 55 -23.22 7.04 -7.52
CA ASP A 55 -23.46 8.22 -8.36
C ASP A 55 -22.21 9.05 -8.64
N SER A 56 -21.13 8.82 -7.92
CA SER A 56 -19.88 9.58 -8.02
C SER A 56 -19.38 9.69 -9.46
N LYS A 57 -18.84 10.85 -9.82
CA LYS A 57 -18.27 11.13 -11.15
C LYS A 57 -16.77 10.86 -11.25
N ALA A 58 -16.11 10.46 -10.16
CA ALA A 58 -14.70 10.13 -10.16
C ALA A 58 -14.36 9.01 -11.14
N ASP A 59 -13.19 9.11 -11.77
CA ASP A 59 -12.61 8.03 -12.59
C ASP A 59 -12.08 6.91 -11.70
N ILE A 60 -11.50 7.27 -10.55
CA ILE A 60 -10.95 6.35 -9.57
C ILE A 60 -11.54 6.70 -8.20
N LEU A 61 -12.30 5.80 -7.61
CA LEU A 61 -12.96 6.01 -6.33
C LEU A 61 -12.48 4.97 -5.32
N LEU A 62 -12.09 5.44 -4.13
CA LEU A 62 -11.91 4.61 -2.95
C LEU A 62 -13.18 4.69 -2.09
N PHE A 63 -13.77 3.55 -1.80
CA PHE A 63 -14.96 3.43 -0.94
C PHE A 63 -14.68 2.55 0.26
N GLY A 64 -14.85 3.04 1.45
CA GLY A 64 -14.67 2.21 2.63
C GLY A 64 -14.16 2.93 3.86
N GLY A 65 -13.10 2.37 4.48
CA GLY A 65 -12.64 2.71 5.81
C GLY A 65 -13.14 1.68 6.80
N ALA A 66 -14.21 1.96 7.57
CA ALA A 66 -14.70 1.03 8.57
C ALA A 66 -15.32 -0.26 7.98
N ALA A 67 -15.40 -1.30 8.79
CA ALA A 67 -16.07 -2.55 8.42
C ALA A 67 -17.59 -2.36 8.39
N GLY A 68 -18.28 -3.20 7.60
CA GLY A 68 -19.74 -3.25 7.59
C GLY A 68 -20.45 -2.26 6.67
N GLY A 69 -19.75 -1.30 6.03
CA GLY A 69 -20.33 -0.24 5.21
C GLY A 69 -20.85 -0.65 3.82
N GLY A 70 -21.00 -1.94 3.53
CA GLY A 70 -21.58 -2.41 2.25
C GLY A 70 -20.63 -2.33 1.05
N LYS A 71 -19.30 -2.40 1.29
CA LYS A 71 -18.23 -2.27 0.28
C LYS A 71 -18.38 -3.24 -0.90
N SER A 72 -18.32 -4.53 -0.65
CA SER A 72 -18.41 -5.56 -1.70
C SER A 72 -19.78 -5.52 -2.40
N ALA A 73 -20.84 -5.17 -1.68
CA ALA A 73 -22.17 -5.01 -2.26
C ALA A 73 -22.23 -3.86 -3.30
N LEU A 74 -21.52 -2.75 -3.07
CA LEU A 74 -21.39 -1.66 -4.04
C LEU A 74 -20.69 -2.13 -5.32
N LEU A 75 -19.56 -2.87 -5.19
CA LEU A 75 -18.82 -3.38 -6.35
C LEU A 75 -19.70 -4.30 -7.21
N ILE A 76 -20.39 -5.23 -6.56
CA ILE A 76 -21.33 -6.14 -7.22
C ILE A 76 -22.48 -5.37 -7.85
N GLY A 77 -23.04 -4.41 -7.13
CA GLY A 77 -24.15 -3.59 -7.60
C GLY A 77 -23.82 -2.82 -8.88
N LEU A 78 -22.68 -2.13 -8.92
CA LEU A 78 -22.19 -1.43 -10.10
C LEU A 78 -21.98 -2.38 -11.29
N ALA A 79 -21.41 -3.55 -11.05
CA ALA A 79 -21.19 -4.56 -12.08
C ALA A 79 -22.52 -5.12 -12.63
N LEU A 80 -23.55 -5.23 -11.78
CA LEU A 80 -24.86 -5.74 -12.17
C LEU A 80 -25.76 -4.70 -12.84
N THR A 81 -25.58 -3.40 -12.59
CA THR A 81 -26.56 -2.38 -12.99
C THR A 81 -26.00 -1.31 -13.92
N ALA A 82 -24.78 -0.83 -13.71
CA ALA A 82 -24.25 0.36 -14.37
C ALA A 82 -23.24 0.08 -15.50
N HIS A 83 -22.67 -1.13 -15.54
CA HIS A 83 -21.56 -1.45 -16.43
C HIS A 83 -21.80 -2.69 -17.29
N LYS A 84 -21.10 -2.78 -18.43
CA LYS A 84 -21.26 -3.88 -19.39
C LYS A 84 -20.20 -4.97 -19.20
N ARG A 85 -18.93 -4.57 -19.07
CA ARG A 85 -17.79 -5.50 -18.97
C ARG A 85 -17.01 -5.23 -17.69
N SER A 86 -17.43 -5.87 -16.62
CA SER A 86 -16.87 -5.65 -15.28
C SER A 86 -15.86 -6.72 -14.90
N VAL A 87 -14.89 -6.36 -14.07
CA VAL A 87 -14.04 -7.30 -13.35
C VAL A 87 -13.97 -6.90 -11.88
N ILE A 88 -14.01 -7.90 -10.97
CA ILE A 88 -13.82 -7.70 -9.53
C ILE A 88 -12.65 -8.57 -9.12
N TYR A 89 -11.63 -7.93 -8.53
CA TYR A 89 -10.43 -8.59 -8.05
C TYR A 89 -10.45 -8.80 -6.54
N ARG A 90 -10.01 -9.97 -6.10
CA ARG A 90 -9.58 -10.31 -4.75
C ARG A 90 -8.12 -10.73 -4.76
N ARG A 91 -7.42 -10.63 -3.64
CA ARG A 91 -6.01 -11.03 -3.55
C ARG A 91 -5.82 -12.50 -3.95
N GLU A 92 -6.64 -13.39 -3.40
CA GLU A 92 -6.54 -14.82 -3.65
C GLU A 92 -7.81 -15.37 -4.31
N VAL A 93 -7.64 -16.29 -5.26
CA VAL A 93 -8.76 -16.91 -5.99
C VAL A 93 -9.75 -17.61 -5.04
N LYS A 94 -9.23 -18.24 -3.95
CA LYS A 94 -10.10 -18.88 -2.94
C LYS A 94 -11.06 -17.91 -2.22
N GLN A 95 -10.79 -16.60 -2.25
CA GLN A 95 -11.63 -15.56 -1.66
C GLN A 95 -12.78 -15.11 -2.59
N LEU A 96 -12.86 -15.63 -3.81
CA LEU A 96 -13.90 -15.26 -4.78
C LEU A 96 -15.26 -15.90 -4.49
N GLY A 97 -15.27 -17.05 -3.78
CA GLY A 97 -16.50 -17.80 -3.49
C GLY A 97 -17.63 -16.94 -2.89
N PRO A 98 -17.40 -16.17 -1.82
CA PRO A 98 -18.42 -15.29 -1.25
C PRO A 98 -18.98 -14.25 -2.23
N ILE A 99 -18.16 -13.72 -3.15
CA ILE A 99 -18.61 -12.78 -4.19
C ILE A 99 -19.50 -13.50 -5.21
N GLU A 100 -19.11 -14.71 -5.62
CA GLU A 100 -19.89 -15.55 -6.53
C GLU A 100 -21.27 -15.88 -5.96
N GLU A 101 -21.30 -16.31 -4.70
CA GLU A 101 -22.53 -16.62 -3.98
C GLU A 101 -23.44 -15.40 -3.87
N GLU A 102 -22.88 -14.24 -3.56
CA GLU A 102 -23.64 -12.99 -3.46
C GLU A 102 -24.21 -12.55 -4.80
N ILE A 103 -23.46 -12.65 -5.90
CA ILE A 103 -23.96 -12.37 -7.25
C ILE A 103 -25.12 -13.31 -7.61
N ILE A 104 -24.98 -14.62 -7.29
CA ILE A 104 -26.03 -15.61 -7.53
C ILE A 104 -27.27 -15.30 -6.69
N ARG A 105 -27.08 -14.93 -5.41
CA ARG A 105 -28.17 -14.58 -4.49
C ARG A 105 -28.97 -13.36 -5.01
N ILE A 106 -28.27 -12.30 -5.44
CA ILE A 106 -28.91 -11.09 -5.97
C ILE A 106 -29.65 -11.40 -7.28
N ARG A 107 -29.02 -12.15 -8.18
CA ARG A 107 -29.62 -12.54 -9.46
C ARG A 107 -30.71 -13.62 -9.32
N LYS A 108 -30.78 -14.32 -8.19
CA LYS A 108 -31.66 -15.48 -7.94
C LYS A 108 -31.51 -16.60 -8.98
N THR A 109 -30.38 -16.66 -9.68
CA THR A 109 -30.10 -17.68 -10.69
C THR A 109 -28.60 -17.88 -10.89
N ARG A 110 -28.21 -19.12 -11.22
CA ARG A 110 -26.86 -19.49 -11.63
C ARG A 110 -26.67 -19.46 -13.16
N ASN A 111 -27.71 -19.17 -13.92
CA ASN A 111 -27.62 -19.16 -15.38
C ASN A 111 -26.54 -18.18 -15.84
N GLY A 112 -25.70 -18.62 -16.79
CA GLY A 112 -24.57 -17.85 -17.30
C GLY A 112 -23.32 -17.86 -16.40
N PHE A 113 -23.32 -18.57 -15.27
CA PHE A 113 -22.13 -18.70 -14.42
C PHE A 113 -21.24 -19.86 -14.87
N ASN A 114 -19.97 -19.55 -15.12
CA ASN A 114 -18.92 -20.53 -15.36
C ASN A 114 -17.91 -20.49 -14.19
N GLY A 115 -17.97 -21.50 -13.34
CA GLY A 115 -17.13 -21.58 -12.13
C GLY A 115 -15.65 -21.86 -12.41
N GLN A 116 -15.30 -22.47 -13.57
CA GLN A 116 -13.88 -22.67 -13.93
C GLN A 116 -13.19 -21.37 -14.36
N LEU A 117 -13.97 -20.48 -15.02
CA LEU A 117 -13.48 -19.20 -15.48
C LEU A 117 -13.79 -18.06 -14.52
N HIS A 118 -14.47 -18.34 -13.41
CA HIS A 118 -14.96 -17.34 -12.47
C HIS A 118 -15.67 -16.19 -13.18
N ARG A 119 -16.58 -16.53 -14.10
CA ARG A 119 -17.22 -15.57 -15.00
C ARG A 119 -18.73 -15.75 -15.04
N PHE A 120 -19.44 -14.62 -14.99
CA PHE A 120 -20.87 -14.53 -15.26
C PHE A 120 -21.11 -13.91 -16.65
N ASP A 121 -21.89 -14.57 -17.46
CA ASP A 121 -22.51 -14.00 -18.66
C ASP A 121 -23.94 -13.58 -18.31
N LEU A 122 -24.20 -12.28 -18.43
CA LEU A 122 -25.47 -11.69 -18.04
C LEU A 122 -26.40 -11.48 -19.25
N GLY A 123 -26.00 -11.88 -20.46
CA GLY A 123 -26.67 -11.56 -21.69
C GLY A 123 -26.53 -10.09 -22.11
N LYS A 124 -27.07 -9.72 -23.27
CA LYS A 124 -27.01 -8.33 -23.81
C LYS A 124 -25.59 -7.74 -23.83
N ASN A 125 -24.58 -8.54 -24.15
CA ASN A 125 -23.13 -8.18 -24.11
C ASN A 125 -22.61 -7.75 -22.74
N ARG A 126 -23.23 -8.19 -21.64
CA ARG A 126 -22.81 -7.90 -20.27
C ARG A 126 -22.15 -9.12 -19.64
N SER A 127 -21.05 -8.88 -18.98
CA SER A 127 -20.32 -9.93 -18.26
C SER A 127 -19.60 -9.41 -17.01
N ILE A 128 -19.51 -10.25 -15.99
CA ILE A 128 -18.68 -10.00 -14.81
C ILE A 128 -17.62 -11.11 -14.76
N ARG A 129 -16.36 -10.72 -14.70
CA ARG A 129 -15.24 -11.62 -14.41
C ARG A 129 -14.80 -11.42 -12.97
N LEU A 130 -14.45 -12.50 -12.28
CA LEU A 130 -13.78 -12.42 -11.00
C LEU A 130 -12.34 -12.87 -11.20
N GLY A 131 -11.39 -12.25 -10.50
CA GLY A 131 -9.97 -12.53 -10.68
C GLY A 131 -9.18 -12.45 -9.39
N GLY A 132 -8.06 -13.18 -9.34
CA GLY A 132 -7.10 -13.14 -8.24
C GLY A 132 -5.72 -12.73 -8.74
N MET A 133 -4.96 -12.01 -7.91
CA MET A 133 -3.57 -11.64 -8.15
C MET A 133 -2.78 -11.81 -6.84
N GLN A 134 -2.46 -13.07 -6.52
CA GLN A 134 -1.83 -13.42 -5.25
C GLN A 134 -0.37 -12.94 -5.19
N TYR A 135 0.34 -13.02 -6.30
CA TYR A 135 1.77 -12.74 -6.39
C TYR A 135 2.07 -11.63 -7.40
N ALA A 136 3.22 -10.97 -7.21
CA ALA A 136 3.75 -10.05 -8.21
C ALA A 136 3.97 -10.80 -9.55
N GLY A 137 3.48 -10.23 -10.64
CA GLY A 137 3.49 -10.85 -11.97
C GLY A 137 2.16 -11.51 -12.36
N ASP A 138 1.27 -11.83 -11.43
CA ASP A 138 -0.04 -12.40 -11.74
C ASP A 138 -0.92 -11.44 -12.57
N GLU A 139 -0.67 -10.13 -12.45
CA GLU A 139 -1.37 -9.08 -13.21
C GLU A 139 -1.22 -9.22 -14.73
N VAL A 140 -0.14 -9.85 -15.19
CA VAL A 140 0.11 -10.07 -16.62
C VAL A 140 -0.95 -10.97 -17.26
N ALA A 141 -1.57 -11.86 -16.49
CA ALA A 141 -2.67 -12.71 -16.97
C ALA A 141 -3.93 -11.92 -17.41
N TYR A 142 -4.00 -10.65 -17.04
CA TYR A 142 -5.10 -9.74 -17.41
C TYR A 142 -4.74 -8.78 -18.55
N GLN A 143 -3.55 -8.91 -19.13
CA GLN A 143 -3.12 -8.12 -20.26
C GLN A 143 -4.08 -8.28 -21.44
N GLY A 144 -4.48 -7.16 -22.06
CA GLY A 144 -5.34 -7.18 -23.23
C GLY A 144 -6.83 -7.45 -22.95
N ASP A 145 -7.28 -7.43 -21.68
CA ASP A 145 -8.69 -7.61 -21.30
C ASP A 145 -9.36 -6.27 -20.94
N PRO A 146 -9.87 -5.49 -21.92
CA PRO A 146 -10.47 -4.19 -21.67
C PRO A 146 -11.78 -4.31 -20.88
N ARG A 147 -11.92 -3.49 -19.85
CA ARG A 147 -13.08 -3.44 -18.95
C ARG A 147 -13.55 -2.01 -18.75
N ASP A 148 -14.86 -1.79 -18.78
CA ASP A 148 -15.46 -0.50 -18.45
C ASP A 148 -15.59 -0.29 -16.93
N LEU A 149 -15.58 -1.38 -16.15
CA LEU A 149 -15.49 -1.35 -14.69
C LEU A 149 -14.39 -2.28 -14.20
N ILE A 150 -13.43 -1.71 -13.47
CA ILE A 150 -12.41 -2.46 -12.73
C ILE A 150 -12.66 -2.23 -11.24
N CYS A 151 -12.88 -3.31 -10.50
CA CYS A 151 -13.08 -3.28 -9.06
C CYS A 151 -11.97 -4.02 -8.33
N PHE A 152 -11.49 -3.41 -7.25
CA PHE A 152 -10.63 -4.08 -6.26
C PHE A 152 -11.39 -4.20 -4.95
N ASP A 153 -11.59 -5.42 -4.49
CA ASP A 153 -12.13 -5.68 -3.16
C ASP A 153 -10.99 -6.03 -2.21
N GLU A 154 -10.89 -5.32 -1.08
CA GLU A 154 -9.75 -5.31 -0.17
C GLU A 154 -8.45 -4.81 -0.83
N LEU A 155 -8.48 -3.57 -1.36
CA LEU A 155 -7.36 -2.97 -2.12
C LEU A 155 -6.03 -2.99 -1.37
N THR A 156 -6.03 -2.78 -0.05
CA THR A 156 -4.81 -2.78 0.78
C THR A 156 -4.07 -4.13 0.82
N GLN A 157 -4.68 -5.19 0.31
CA GLN A 157 -4.02 -6.48 0.14
C GLN A 157 -3.24 -6.60 -1.17
N PHE A 158 -3.46 -5.69 -2.13
CA PHE A 158 -2.79 -5.72 -3.43
C PHE A 158 -1.50 -4.89 -3.43
N LEU A 159 -0.60 -5.24 -4.36
CA LEU A 159 0.57 -4.44 -4.64
C LEU A 159 0.20 -3.24 -5.51
N GLU A 160 0.84 -2.10 -5.31
CA GLU A 160 0.64 -0.92 -6.14
C GLU A 160 0.91 -1.20 -7.62
N SER A 161 1.97 -1.99 -7.92
CA SER A 161 2.31 -2.41 -9.28
C SER A 161 1.18 -3.19 -9.96
N GLN A 162 0.47 -4.05 -9.22
CA GLN A 162 -0.68 -4.79 -9.73
C GLN A 162 -1.84 -3.84 -10.05
N PHE A 163 -2.14 -2.93 -9.14
CA PHE A 163 -3.17 -1.92 -9.33
C PHE A 163 -2.87 -1.05 -10.55
N ARG A 164 -1.69 -0.45 -10.63
CA ARG A 164 -1.28 0.41 -11.74
C ARG A 164 -1.31 -0.33 -13.08
N TYR A 165 -0.84 -1.58 -13.12
CA TYR A 165 -0.82 -2.37 -14.35
C TYR A 165 -2.22 -2.66 -14.90
N VAL A 166 -3.11 -3.24 -14.09
CA VAL A 166 -4.43 -3.64 -14.61
C VAL A 166 -5.36 -2.46 -14.89
N THR A 167 -5.16 -1.33 -14.21
CA THR A 167 -5.98 -0.12 -14.44
C THR A 167 -5.73 0.51 -15.80
N THR A 168 -4.62 0.19 -16.50
CA THR A 168 -4.38 0.60 -17.89
C THR A 168 -5.40 0.00 -18.88
N TRP A 169 -6.06 -1.10 -18.50
CA TRP A 169 -7.08 -1.77 -19.32
C TRP A 169 -8.51 -1.23 -19.06
N ASN A 170 -8.65 -0.17 -18.24
CA ASN A 170 -9.94 0.48 -18.01
C ASN A 170 -10.34 1.34 -19.20
N ARG A 171 -11.00 0.71 -20.15
CA ARG A 171 -11.42 1.34 -21.42
C ARG A 171 -12.61 0.64 -22.05
N SER A 172 -13.36 1.36 -22.88
CA SER A 172 -14.46 0.84 -23.69
C SER A 172 -14.33 1.32 -25.13
N ALA A 173 -14.70 0.47 -26.09
CA ALA A 173 -14.87 0.88 -27.49
C ALA A 173 -16.20 1.61 -27.73
N ASP A 174 -17.14 1.55 -26.79
CA ASP A 174 -18.39 2.27 -26.82
C ASP A 174 -18.22 3.64 -26.14
N PRO A 175 -18.26 4.75 -26.87
CA PRO A 175 -18.06 6.09 -26.28
C PRO A 175 -19.13 6.48 -25.26
N SER A 176 -20.31 5.87 -25.33
CA SER A 176 -21.40 6.11 -24.38
C SER A 176 -21.21 5.36 -23.06
N GLN A 177 -20.33 4.37 -23.04
CA GLN A 177 -20.05 3.57 -21.85
C GLN A 177 -18.98 4.23 -20.99
N ARG A 178 -19.38 4.71 -19.82
CA ARG A 178 -18.46 5.26 -18.84
C ARG A 178 -17.51 4.19 -18.32
N CYS A 179 -16.22 4.51 -18.24
CA CYS A 179 -15.19 3.70 -17.63
C CYS A 179 -14.88 4.17 -16.20
N ARG A 180 -14.75 3.25 -15.24
CA ARG A 180 -14.50 3.56 -13.83
C ARG A 180 -13.59 2.52 -13.19
N ILE A 181 -12.84 2.97 -12.18
CA ILE A 181 -12.09 2.11 -11.24
C ILE A 181 -12.66 2.35 -9.85
N ILE A 182 -13.16 1.30 -9.23
CA ILE A 182 -13.76 1.37 -7.89
C ILE A 182 -12.97 0.45 -6.95
N CYS A 183 -12.42 1.04 -5.92
CA CYS A 183 -11.62 0.36 -4.91
C CYS A 183 -12.39 0.32 -3.60
N ALA A 184 -12.45 -0.84 -2.99
CA ALA A 184 -13.06 -1.04 -1.69
C ALA A 184 -12.03 -1.60 -0.72
N THR A 185 -11.92 -1.03 0.48
CA THR A 185 -10.98 -1.54 1.48
C THR A 185 -11.31 -1.06 2.89
N ASN A 186 -10.74 -1.77 3.85
CA ASN A 186 -10.48 -1.27 5.20
C ASN A 186 -9.08 -0.64 5.26
N PRO A 187 -8.72 0.09 6.33
CA PRO A 187 -7.37 0.57 6.55
C PRO A 187 -6.34 -0.57 6.46
N PRO A 188 -5.11 -0.29 6.02
CA PRO A 188 -4.07 -1.30 5.93
C PRO A 188 -3.71 -1.83 7.32
N THR A 189 -3.59 -3.15 7.44
CA THR A 189 -3.14 -3.82 8.66
C THR A 189 -1.67 -4.24 8.58
N SER A 190 -1.01 -3.96 7.47
CA SER A 190 0.39 -4.28 7.22
C SER A 190 1.06 -3.20 6.35
N ALA A 191 2.40 -3.18 6.38
CA ALA A 191 3.20 -2.22 5.62
C ALA A 191 2.96 -2.30 4.10
N GLU A 192 2.63 -3.48 3.58
CA GLU A 192 2.39 -3.69 2.14
C GLU A 192 1.20 -2.90 1.60
N GLY A 193 0.22 -2.56 2.45
CA GLY A 193 -0.97 -1.80 2.06
C GLY A 193 -0.83 -0.28 2.18
N GLN A 194 0.30 0.24 2.69
CA GLN A 194 0.48 1.67 2.96
C GLN A 194 0.46 2.53 1.70
N TRP A 195 0.83 1.99 0.55
CA TRP A 195 0.74 2.72 -0.72
C TRP A 195 -0.67 3.28 -1.00
N VAL A 196 -1.73 2.62 -0.48
CA VAL A 196 -3.11 3.10 -0.63
C VAL A 196 -3.29 4.45 0.09
N VAL A 197 -2.69 4.61 1.27
CA VAL A 197 -2.75 5.87 2.01
C VAL A 197 -2.02 6.97 1.24
N SER A 198 -0.84 6.68 0.68
CA SER A 198 -0.08 7.62 -0.15
C SER A 198 -0.83 7.99 -1.44
N TYR A 199 -1.46 7.01 -2.11
CA TYR A 199 -2.20 7.23 -3.36
C TYR A 199 -3.45 8.11 -3.18
N TRP A 200 -4.08 8.10 -2.01
CA TRP A 200 -5.21 8.95 -1.61
C TRP A 200 -4.83 9.93 -0.51
N ALA A 201 -3.57 10.37 -0.45
CA ALA A 201 -3.05 11.22 0.62
C ALA A 201 -3.91 12.47 0.90
N PRO A 202 -4.46 13.23 -0.09
CA PRO A 202 -5.31 14.38 0.20
C PRO A 202 -6.51 14.07 1.12
N TRP A 203 -7.04 12.85 1.12
CA TRP A 203 -8.18 12.45 1.97
C TRP A 203 -7.77 11.66 3.21
N LEU A 204 -6.66 10.93 3.15
CA LEU A 204 -6.30 9.93 4.16
C LEU A 204 -5.15 10.36 5.06
N ASP A 205 -4.30 11.25 4.60
CA ASP A 205 -3.19 11.78 5.40
C ASP A 205 -3.63 13.05 6.15
N LYS A 206 -3.67 12.96 7.47
CA LYS A 206 -4.08 14.08 8.35
C LYS A 206 -3.11 15.27 8.27
N GLU A 207 -1.88 15.04 7.84
CA GLU A 207 -0.83 16.06 7.72
C GLU A 207 -0.68 16.60 6.30
N HIS A 208 -1.54 16.18 5.37
CA HIS A 208 -1.48 16.65 4.00
C HIS A 208 -1.66 18.17 3.93
N PRO A 209 -0.79 18.92 3.21
CA PRO A 209 -0.81 20.38 3.19
C PRO A 209 -2.10 20.98 2.60
N ASN A 210 -2.80 20.21 1.76
CA ASN A 210 -4.06 20.60 1.14
C ASN A 210 -5.09 19.46 1.26
N PRO A 211 -5.69 19.24 2.45
CA PRO A 211 -6.59 18.13 2.68
C PRO A 211 -7.91 18.28 1.92
N ALA A 212 -8.39 17.18 1.34
CA ALA A 212 -9.64 17.10 0.61
C ALA A 212 -10.79 16.61 1.49
N GLN A 213 -12.02 17.07 1.20
CA GLN A 213 -13.22 16.58 1.86
C GLN A 213 -13.68 15.24 1.28
N PRO A 214 -14.36 14.39 2.04
CA PRO A 214 -15.00 13.18 1.53
C PRO A 214 -15.89 13.49 0.32
N GLY A 215 -15.71 12.73 -0.78
CA GLY A 215 -16.47 12.94 -2.02
C GLY A 215 -15.96 14.06 -2.92
N GLU A 216 -15.07 14.91 -2.46
CA GLU A 216 -14.41 15.94 -3.28
C GLU A 216 -13.61 15.29 -4.41
N LEU A 217 -13.62 15.89 -5.59
CA LEU A 217 -12.81 15.42 -6.72
C LEU A 217 -11.48 16.16 -6.76
N ARG A 218 -10.39 15.41 -6.90
CA ARG A 218 -9.05 15.93 -7.18
C ARG A 218 -8.52 15.27 -8.44
N TRP A 219 -7.73 15.99 -9.23
CA TRP A 219 -7.21 15.54 -10.51
C TRP A 219 -5.72 15.29 -10.43
N PHE A 220 -5.27 14.24 -11.12
CA PHE A 220 -3.88 13.79 -11.08
C PHE A 220 -3.42 13.42 -12.48
N ILE A 221 -2.15 13.72 -12.76
CA ILE A 221 -1.39 13.19 -13.89
C ILE A 221 -0.21 12.38 -13.34
N SER A 222 0.34 11.46 -14.13
CA SER A 222 1.61 10.82 -13.80
C SER A 222 2.72 11.48 -14.58
N ASN A 223 3.85 11.81 -13.91
CA ASN A 223 5.05 12.35 -14.56
C ASN A 223 5.83 11.23 -15.28
N GLU A 224 6.92 11.56 -15.99
CA GLU A 224 7.80 10.59 -16.65
C GLU A 224 8.39 9.56 -15.66
N GLU A 225 8.53 9.96 -14.42
CA GLU A 225 9.05 9.11 -13.34
C GLU A 225 8.00 8.14 -12.79
N GLY A 226 6.72 8.31 -13.20
CA GLY A 226 5.59 7.49 -12.75
C GLY A 226 4.99 7.94 -11.41
N ASP A 227 5.40 9.12 -10.90
CA ASP A 227 4.82 9.71 -9.70
C ASP A 227 3.54 10.47 -10.06
N ASP A 228 2.57 10.43 -9.17
CA ASP A 228 1.32 11.15 -9.36
C ASP A 228 1.44 12.58 -8.87
N ILE A 229 1.10 13.53 -9.74
CA ILE A 229 1.09 14.98 -9.46
C ILE A 229 -0.35 15.45 -9.43
N GLU A 230 -0.76 16.09 -8.34
CA GLU A 230 -2.06 16.76 -8.25
C GLU A 230 -2.07 18.00 -9.12
N VAL A 231 -3.17 18.20 -9.86
CA VAL A 231 -3.39 19.34 -10.76
C VAL A 231 -4.74 19.99 -10.50
N GLU A 232 -4.91 21.25 -10.92
CA GLU A 232 -6.06 22.06 -10.53
C GLU A 232 -7.39 21.63 -11.16
N SER A 233 -7.36 21.04 -12.36
CA SER A 233 -8.58 20.73 -13.11
C SER A 233 -8.45 19.49 -13.98
N SER A 234 -9.56 19.13 -14.64
CA SER A 234 -9.61 18.07 -15.65
C SER A 234 -9.06 18.49 -17.01
N ASP A 235 -8.62 19.73 -17.18
CA ASP A 235 -8.14 20.21 -18.47
C ASP A 235 -6.85 19.51 -18.89
N PRO A 236 -6.68 19.14 -20.17
CA PRO A 236 -5.47 18.51 -20.64
C PRO A 236 -4.23 19.38 -20.39
N ILE A 237 -3.16 18.77 -19.93
CA ILE A 237 -1.90 19.44 -19.62
C ILE A 237 -0.85 19.01 -20.64
N TRP A 238 -0.10 19.98 -21.18
CA TRP A 238 1.02 19.69 -22.06
C TRP A 238 2.23 19.28 -21.24
N GLN A 239 2.65 18.03 -21.40
CA GLN A 239 3.80 17.45 -20.71
C GLN A 239 4.61 16.62 -21.71
N ASP A 240 5.93 16.82 -21.74
CA ASP A 240 6.90 15.98 -22.47
C ASP A 240 6.59 15.79 -23.98
N GLY A 241 5.95 16.80 -24.61
CA GLY A 241 5.66 16.80 -26.04
C GLY A 241 4.30 16.19 -26.41
N ASP A 242 3.44 15.88 -25.42
CA ASP A 242 2.09 15.37 -25.63
C ASP A 242 1.07 16.00 -24.66
N TRP A 243 -0.22 15.87 -24.98
CA TRP A 243 -1.32 16.27 -24.12
C TRP A 243 -1.73 15.12 -23.19
N VAL A 244 -1.55 15.33 -21.89
CA VAL A 244 -1.94 14.35 -20.86
C VAL A 244 -3.28 14.75 -20.27
N GLN A 245 -4.23 13.80 -20.26
CA GLN A 245 -5.54 13.99 -19.67
C GLN A 245 -5.51 13.64 -18.18
N PRO A 246 -5.78 14.59 -17.26
CA PRO A 246 -5.88 14.30 -15.83
C PRO A 246 -7.00 13.31 -15.52
N ARG A 247 -6.79 12.46 -14.53
CA ARG A 247 -7.80 11.53 -14.00
C ARG A 247 -8.24 11.96 -12.61
N SER A 248 -9.55 11.96 -12.41
CA SER A 248 -10.12 12.33 -11.12
C SER A 248 -10.04 11.18 -10.12
N ARG A 249 -9.72 11.53 -8.86
CA ARG A 249 -9.80 10.63 -7.70
C ARG A 249 -10.75 11.19 -6.65
N THR A 250 -11.28 10.31 -5.82
CA THR A 250 -12.03 10.67 -4.62
C THR A 250 -12.00 9.56 -3.59
N PHE A 251 -12.32 9.90 -2.35
CA PHE A 251 -12.56 8.95 -1.27
C PHE A 251 -13.93 9.23 -0.64
N ILE A 252 -14.70 8.18 -0.43
CA ILE A 252 -15.98 8.23 0.27
C ILE A 252 -15.92 7.22 1.43
N PRO A 253 -15.91 7.70 2.69
CA PRO A 253 -15.90 6.84 3.85
C PRO A 253 -17.23 6.11 4.02
N SER A 254 -17.18 4.90 4.58
CA SER A 254 -18.36 4.14 4.97
C SER A 254 -18.10 3.34 6.24
N SER A 255 -19.14 3.14 7.03
CA SER A 255 -19.10 2.46 8.32
C SER A 255 -20.25 1.48 8.49
N VAL A 256 -20.22 0.73 9.60
CA VAL A 256 -21.34 -0.14 9.98
C VAL A 256 -22.62 0.67 10.23
N ASP A 257 -22.49 1.92 10.68
CA ASP A 257 -23.64 2.79 10.99
C ASP A 257 -24.41 3.20 9.73
N ASP A 258 -23.77 3.16 8.56
CA ASP A 258 -24.39 3.42 7.25
C ASP A 258 -25.16 2.21 6.70
N ASN A 259 -25.11 1.07 7.39
CA ASN A 259 -25.71 -0.18 6.92
C ASN A 259 -26.83 -0.67 7.85
N PRO A 260 -28.10 -0.37 7.55
CA PRO A 260 -29.23 -0.71 8.42
C PRO A 260 -29.37 -2.20 8.68
N PHE A 261 -28.89 -3.07 7.79
CA PHE A 261 -28.92 -4.54 7.97
C PHE A 261 -27.93 -5.02 9.03
N LEU A 262 -26.85 -4.30 9.28
CA LEU A 262 -25.83 -4.67 10.26
C LEU A 262 -25.97 -3.93 11.59
N VAL A 263 -26.55 -2.74 11.61
CA VAL A 263 -26.81 -1.98 12.84
C VAL A 263 -27.62 -2.82 13.85
N SER A 264 -28.65 -3.51 13.37
CA SER A 264 -29.53 -4.37 14.21
C SER A 264 -28.93 -5.73 14.56
N SER A 265 -27.83 -6.15 13.94
CA SER A 265 -27.27 -7.52 14.06
C SER A 265 -26.32 -7.72 15.25
N GLY A 266 -25.97 -6.66 16.01
CA GLY A 266 -24.96 -6.69 17.05
C GLY A 266 -23.52 -6.70 16.52
N TYR A 267 -23.31 -6.59 15.21
CA TYR A 267 -21.97 -6.59 14.59
C TYR A 267 -21.08 -5.47 15.09
N LYS A 268 -21.64 -4.28 15.35
CA LYS A 268 -20.91 -3.15 15.94
C LYS A 268 -20.30 -3.48 17.31
N ALA A 269 -21.01 -4.25 18.15
CA ALA A 269 -20.46 -4.69 19.43
C ALA A 269 -19.26 -5.63 19.25
N ALA A 270 -19.29 -6.51 18.25
CA ALA A 270 -18.14 -7.36 17.92
C ALA A 270 -16.92 -6.53 17.49
N LEU A 271 -17.11 -5.47 16.69
CA LEU A 271 -16.03 -4.56 16.31
C LEU A 271 -15.48 -3.76 17.50
N GLN A 272 -16.34 -3.34 18.43
CA GLN A 272 -15.94 -2.65 19.66
C GLN A 272 -15.08 -3.51 20.59
N ALA A 273 -15.23 -4.83 20.53
CA ALA A 273 -14.45 -5.78 21.33
C ALA A 273 -13.05 -6.05 20.79
N LEU A 274 -12.72 -5.57 19.60
CA LEU A 274 -11.39 -5.74 19.02
C LEU A 274 -10.31 -4.97 19.82
N PRO A 275 -9.09 -5.51 19.93
CA PRO A 275 -7.96 -4.77 20.51
C PRO A 275 -7.51 -3.63 19.57
N GLU A 276 -6.81 -2.63 20.12
CA GLU A 276 -6.11 -1.64 19.31
C GLU A 276 -4.85 -2.26 18.66
N PRO A 277 -4.44 -1.79 17.47
CA PRO A 277 -5.05 -0.74 16.65
C PRO A 277 -6.22 -1.25 15.77
N LEU A 278 -6.47 -2.55 15.78
CA LEU A 278 -7.46 -3.20 14.90
C LEU A 278 -8.88 -2.64 15.11
N ARG A 279 -9.22 -2.26 16.36
CA ARG A 279 -10.51 -1.62 16.65
C ARG A 279 -10.63 -0.26 15.93
N SER A 280 -9.63 0.62 16.03
CA SER A 280 -9.64 1.91 15.34
C SER A 280 -9.68 1.74 13.82
N GLN A 281 -8.99 0.76 13.27
CA GLN A 281 -9.03 0.44 11.84
C GLN A 281 -10.42 -0.06 11.41
N MET A 282 -10.98 -1.04 12.10
CA MET A 282 -12.19 -1.73 11.64
C MET A 282 -13.48 -1.00 12.02
N LEU A 283 -13.54 -0.38 13.22
CA LEU A 283 -14.73 0.31 13.69
C LEU A 283 -14.78 1.76 13.19
N MET A 284 -13.67 2.49 13.26
CA MET A 284 -13.62 3.91 12.91
C MET A 284 -13.10 4.16 11.48
N GLY A 285 -12.51 3.17 10.84
CA GLY A 285 -11.91 3.34 9.51
C GLY A 285 -10.69 4.24 9.50
N ASP A 286 -9.96 4.31 10.62
CA ASP A 286 -8.79 5.20 10.74
C ASP A 286 -7.60 4.62 9.97
N PHE A 287 -7.26 5.22 8.85
CA PHE A 287 -6.11 4.86 8.00
C PHE A 287 -4.77 5.25 8.63
N ASN A 288 -4.78 6.04 9.68
CA ASN A 288 -3.60 6.44 10.44
C ASN A 288 -3.47 5.69 11.77
N ALA A 289 -4.38 4.77 12.08
CA ALA A 289 -4.20 3.85 13.19
C ALA A 289 -2.98 2.96 12.92
N GLY A 290 -2.10 2.83 13.89
CA GLY A 290 -0.83 2.10 13.76
C GLY A 290 -1.00 0.69 13.19
N ILE A 291 0.01 0.18 12.53
CA ILE A 291 0.03 -1.18 11.97
C ILE A 291 0.22 -2.16 13.13
N GLN A 292 -0.52 -3.26 13.10
CA GLN A 292 -0.24 -4.37 14.03
C GLN A 292 1.02 -5.10 13.55
N ASP A 293 2.09 -4.97 14.31
CA ASP A 293 3.36 -5.61 14.01
C ASP A 293 3.22 -7.15 13.94
N ASP A 294 3.80 -7.73 12.89
CA ASP A 294 3.97 -9.18 12.82
C ASP A 294 4.92 -9.61 13.95
N PRO A 295 4.59 -10.68 14.69
CA PRO A 295 5.47 -11.22 15.72
C PRO A 295 6.92 -11.44 15.30
N TRP A 296 7.18 -11.63 14.05
CA TRP A 296 8.50 -11.88 13.49
C TRP A 296 9.07 -10.68 12.72
N GLN A 297 8.45 -9.50 12.85
CA GLN A 297 8.97 -8.27 12.26
C GLN A 297 10.31 -7.88 12.88
N VAL A 298 11.28 -7.47 12.06
CA VAL A 298 12.62 -7.12 12.55
C VAL A 298 12.54 -5.86 13.40
N ILE A 299 11.96 -4.78 12.87
CA ILE A 299 11.91 -3.46 13.53
C ILE A 299 10.44 -3.15 13.85
N PRO A 300 10.07 -2.94 15.11
CA PRO A 300 8.72 -2.53 15.48
C PRO A 300 8.34 -1.21 14.83
N THR A 301 7.11 -1.11 14.32
CA THR A 301 6.62 0.10 13.64
C THR A 301 6.66 1.32 14.54
N GLU A 302 6.24 1.19 15.80
CA GLU A 302 6.32 2.26 16.81
C GLU A 302 7.74 2.86 16.96
N TRP A 303 8.79 2.05 16.75
CA TRP A 303 10.17 2.53 16.87
C TRP A 303 10.56 3.40 15.68
N VAL A 304 10.09 3.04 14.48
CA VAL A 304 10.30 3.82 13.25
C VAL A 304 9.53 5.13 13.35
N GLU A 305 8.25 5.10 13.73
CA GLU A 305 7.40 6.28 13.94
C GLU A 305 8.05 7.26 14.93
N LYS A 306 8.48 6.77 16.09
CA LYS A 306 9.21 7.60 17.07
C LYS A 306 10.51 8.20 16.52
N ALA A 307 11.18 7.53 15.60
CA ALA A 307 12.35 8.07 14.95
C ALA A 307 11.99 9.14 13.93
N MET A 308 10.87 9.00 13.24
CA MET A 308 10.32 10.01 12.33
C MET A 308 9.82 11.25 13.08
N ASP A 309 9.15 11.08 14.20
CA ASP A 309 8.70 12.18 15.07
C ASP A 309 9.87 13.06 15.59
N ARG A 310 11.06 12.49 15.71
CA ARG A 310 12.25 13.24 16.14
C ARG A 310 12.93 14.01 15.01
N TRP A 311 12.54 13.78 13.77
CA TRP A 311 13.20 14.38 12.64
C TRP A 311 12.79 15.84 12.43
N THR A 312 13.71 16.64 11.94
CA THR A 312 13.49 18.04 11.56
C THR A 312 14.03 18.26 10.14
N PRO A 313 13.38 19.12 9.32
CA PRO A 313 13.86 19.40 7.95
C PRO A 313 15.25 20.00 7.93
N ASP A 314 15.60 20.75 8.98
CA ASP A 314 16.91 21.40 9.07
C ASP A 314 17.95 20.42 9.58
N ARG A 315 18.97 20.20 8.76
CA ARG A 315 20.14 19.44 9.16
C ARG A 315 20.80 20.10 10.41
N PRO A 316 21.25 19.33 11.41
CA PRO A 316 21.95 19.88 12.57
C PRO A 316 23.11 20.79 12.14
N GLU A 317 23.14 22.01 12.68
CA GLU A 317 24.17 22.99 12.37
C GLU A 317 25.58 22.40 12.57
N LYS A 318 26.49 22.69 11.62
CA LYS A 318 27.89 22.24 11.62
C LYS A 318 28.10 20.72 11.57
N ALA A 319 27.02 19.89 11.43
CA ALA A 319 27.20 18.45 11.28
C ALA A 319 27.91 18.12 9.96
N ARG A 320 28.97 17.30 10.07
CA ARG A 320 29.64 16.71 8.90
C ARG A 320 28.90 15.42 8.52
N MET A 321 28.90 15.11 7.22
CA MET A 321 28.38 13.82 6.79
C MET A 321 29.25 12.69 7.38
N ASP A 322 28.62 11.76 8.09
CA ASP A 322 29.28 10.61 8.67
C ASP A 322 29.31 9.41 7.72
N CYS A 323 28.27 9.28 6.90
CA CYS A 323 28.13 8.16 5.96
C CYS A 323 27.15 8.49 4.84
N LEU A 324 27.36 7.90 3.67
CA LEU A 324 26.41 7.83 2.58
C LEU A 324 26.10 6.35 2.33
N GLY A 325 24.90 5.90 2.68
CA GLY A 325 24.40 4.55 2.37
C GLY A 325 23.85 4.50 0.96
N VAL A 326 24.16 3.45 0.19
CA VAL A 326 23.76 3.34 -1.23
C VAL A 326 23.23 1.93 -1.54
N ASP A 327 21.98 1.87 -1.98
CA ASP A 327 21.39 0.69 -2.63
C ASP A 327 21.35 0.96 -4.16
N PRO A 328 22.26 0.35 -4.95
CA PRO A 328 22.39 0.70 -6.36
C PRO A 328 21.40 -0.07 -7.22
N ALA A 329 20.90 0.58 -8.28
CA ALA A 329 20.17 -0.03 -9.38
C ALA A 329 20.92 0.20 -10.70
N ARG A 330 20.69 -0.65 -11.70
CA ARG A 330 21.32 -0.55 -13.02
C ARG A 330 20.33 -0.91 -14.12
N GLY A 331 19.84 0.11 -14.84
CA GLY A 331 19.01 -0.06 -16.03
C GLY A 331 17.67 -0.78 -15.85
N GLY A 332 17.33 -1.16 -14.59
CA GLY A 332 16.15 -1.93 -14.25
C GLY A 332 14.98 -1.08 -13.73
N LYS A 333 13.97 -1.78 -13.20
CA LYS A 333 12.79 -1.15 -12.59
C LYS A 333 13.03 -0.67 -11.15
N ASP A 334 14.06 -1.20 -10.48
CA ASP A 334 14.40 -0.82 -9.10
C ASP A 334 15.07 0.56 -9.09
N ASP A 335 14.88 1.31 -8.02
CA ASP A 335 15.45 2.64 -7.86
C ASP A 335 16.87 2.58 -7.28
N PHE A 336 17.68 3.56 -7.67
CA PHE A 336 18.99 3.83 -7.11
C PHE A 336 18.80 4.79 -5.93
N VAL A 337 19.06 4.34 -4.71
CA VAL A 337 18.74 5.09 -3.50
C VAL A 337 19.99 5.43 -2.72
N LEU A 338 20.12 6.70 -2.32
CA LEU A 338 21.20 7.17 -1.45
C LEU A 338 20.59 7.76 -0.18
N THR A 339 21.16 7.39 0.97
CA THR A 339 20.77 7.94 2.28
C THR A 339 21.96 8.65 2.92
N PRO A 340 21.96 9.99 3.02
CA PRO A 340 22.99 10.74 3.73
C PRO A 340 22.74 10.73 5.23
N ARG A 341 23.79 10.49 6.06
CA ARG A 341 23.69 10.53 7.52
C ARG A 341 24.64 11.52 8.16
N TYR A 342 24.15 12.21 9.18
CA TYR A 342 24.88 13.21 9.97
C TYR A 342 24.65 12.96 11.48
N GLY A 343 25.52 12.21 12.11
CA GLY A 343 25.31 11.73 13.49
C GLY A 343 24.11 10.80 13.57
N ASN A 344 23.15 11.18 14.37
CA ASN A 344 21.89 10.44 14.54
C ASN A 344 20.77 10.94 13.61
N TRP A 345 20.99 11.99 12.84
CA TRP A 345 20.05 12.54 11.89
C TRP A 345 20.31 11.98 10.48
N PHE A 346 19.29 11.37 9.89
CA PHE A 346 19.29 10.88 8.52
C PHE A 346 18.61 11.91 7.63
N GLY A 347 19.24 12.28 6.53
CA GLY A 347 18.66 13.21 5.57
C GLY A 347 17.62 12.54 4.69
N GLU A 348 16.82 13.38 4.01
CA GLU A 348 15.95 12.91 2.94
C GLU A 348 16.72 12.08 1.93
N GLN A 349 16.09 11.01 1.46
CA GLN A 349 16.72 10.08 0.54
C GLN A 349 16.74 10.65 -0.87
N ILE A 350 17.85 10.45 -1.55
CA ILE A 350 18.00 10.82 -2.95
C ILE A 350 17.68 9.58 -3.79
N ILE A 351 16.64 9.67 -4.60
CA ILE A 351 16.14 8.58 -5.42
C ILE A 351 16.43 8.91 -6.89
N LYS A 352 16.97 7.94 -7.64
CA LYS A 352 17.14 7.99 -9.08
C LYS A 352 16.58 6.72 -9.69
N ARG A 353 15.77 6.83 -10.72
CA ARG A 353 15.23 5.66 -11.42
C ARG A 353 16.37 4.81 -11.97
N GLY A 354 16.29 3.49 -11.81
CA GLY A 354 17.32 2.57 -12.31
C GLY A 354 17.57 2.71 -13.80
N GLN A 355 16.58 3.11 -14.58
CA GLN A 355 16.72 3.40 -16.02
C GLN A 355 17.67 4.57 -16.29
N THR A 356 17.78 5.54 -15.37
CA THR A 356 18.70 6.69 -15.49
C THR A 356 20.11 6.36 -14.98
N THR A 357 20.33 5.17 -14.48
CA THR A 357 21.63 4.65 -13.99
C THR A 357 22.08 3.43 -14.78
N PRO A 358 22.34 3.57 -16.11
CA PRO A 358 22.56 2.45 -17.00
C PRO A 358 23.88 1.71 -16.74
N ASP A 359 24.85 2.37 -16.13
CA ASP A 359 26.20 1.84 -15.96
C ASP A 359 26.90 2.30 -14.66
N GLY A 360 28.06 1.70 -14.39
CA GLY A 360 28.87 2.01 -13.21
C GLY A 360 29.40 3.45 -13.15
N PRO A 361 29.92 4.01 -14.26
CA PRO A 361 30.35 5.41 -14.29
C PRO A 361 29.26 6.39 -13.87
N THR A 362 28.05 6.23 -14.40
CA THR A 362 26.89 7.06 -14.05
C THR A 362 26.53 6.95 -12.58
N GLY A 363 26.44 5.74 -12.03
CA GLY A 363 26.19 5.52 -10.60
C GLY A 363 27.30 6.10 -9.71
N ALA A 364 28.57 5.98 -10.13
CA ALA A 364 29.69 6.57 -9.41
C ALA A 364 29.66 8.12 -9.44
N ALA A 365 29.27 8.72 -10.54
CA ALA A 365 29.09 10.17 -10.67
C ALA A 365 27.98 10.68 -9.74
N ILE A 366 26.85 9.97 -9.65
CA ILE A 366 25.78 10.27 -8.70
C ILE A 366 26.31 10.21 -7.26
N CYS A 367 26.94 9.13 -6.84
CA CYS A 367 27.51 9.02 -5.49
C CYS A 367 28.48 10.17 -5.19
N THR A 368 29.34 10.52 -6.16
CA THR A 368 30.32 11.60 -6.03
C THR A 368 29.64 12.97 -5.84
N SER A 369 28.49 13.20 -6.49
CA SER A 369 27.76 14.47 -6.40
C SER A 369 27.15 14.70 -5.01
N TYR A 370 26.79 13.62 -4.30
CA TYR A 370 26.11 13.70 -3.02
C TYR A 370 27.00 13.44 -1.81
N VAL A 371 28.12 12.72 -1.94
CA VAL A 371 29.05 12.52 -0.83
C VAL A 371 29.71 13.85 -0.44
N LYS A 372 29.77 14.14 0.87
CA LYS A 372 30.37 15.36 1.41
C LYS A 372 31.43 15.05 2.45
N HIS A 373 32.37 15.97 2.62
CA HIS A 373 33.39 15.92 3.67
C HIS A 373 34.30 14.67 3.67
N GLY A 374 34.41 13.93 2.54
CA GLY A 374 35.15 12.69 2.47
C GLY A 374 34.54 11.54 3.29
N ALA A 375 33.22 11.60 3.53
CA ALA A 375 32.49 10.56 4.23
C ALA A 375 32.62 9.20 3.53
N PRO A 376 32.61 8.09 4.26
CA PRO A 376 32.56 6.76 3.68
C PRO A 376 31.24 6.55 2.93
N ILE A 377 31.35 5.90 1.76
CA ILE A 377 30.22 5.44 0.95
C ILE A 377 30.08 3.95 1.22
N MET A 378 28.96 3.55 1.82
CA MET A 378 28.61 2.15 2.08
C MET A 378 27.73 1.65 0.95
N LEU A 379 28.28 0.88 0.01
CA LEU A 379 27.66 0.51 -1.24
C LEU A 379 27.33 -0.99 -1.28
N ASP A 380 26.07 -1.35 -1.54
CA ASP A 380 25.69 -2.74 -1.83
C ASP A 380 26.34 -3.19 -3.15
N ILE A 381 27.07 -4.30 -3.10
CA ILE A 381 27.72 -4.89 -4.30
C ILE A 381 27.02 -6.15 -4.81
N ILE A 382 25.89 -6.56 -4.20
CA ILE A 382 25.15 -7.74 -4.61
C ILE A 382 24.47 -7.47 -5.96
N GLY A 383 24.48 -8.46 -6.86
CA GLY A 383 23.79 -8.39 -8.15
C GLY A 383 24.55 -7.68 -9.27
N GLY A 384 25.84 -7.32 -9.07
CA GLY A 384 26.73 -6.83 -10.13
C GLY A 384 26.58 -5.33 -10.47
N ALA A 385 25.48 -4.68 -10.13
CA ALA A 385 25.32 -3.23 -10.34
C ALA A 385 26.33 -2.45 -9.48
N GLY A 386 26.40 -2.78 -8.20
CA GLY A 386 27.29 -2.11 -7.26
C GLY A 386 28.78 -2.36 -7.47
N ALA A 387 29.17 -3.52 -8.00
CA ALA A 387 30.58 -3.86 -8.21
C ALA A 387 31.28 -2.87 -9.17
N SER A 388 30.65 -2.58 -10.31
CA SER A 388 31.18 -1.60 -11.27
C SER A 388 31.25 -0.19 -10.69
N ILE A 389 30.24 0.23 -9.93
CA ILE A 389 30.22 1.53 -9.25
C ILE A 389 31.37 1.60 -8.21
N TYR A 390 31.54 0.53 -7.44
CA TYR A 390 32.61 0.40 -6.45
C TYR A 390 34.00 0.61 -7.08
N ASP A 391 34.27 -0.07 -8.20
CA ASP A 391 35.55 0.03 -8.88
C ASP A 391 35.83 1.45 -9.38
N HIS A 392 34.83 2.14 -9.93
CA HIS A 392 34.97 3.53 -10.38
C HIS A 392 35.20 4.50 -9.21
N LEU A 393 34.44 4.36 -8.12
CA LEU A 393 34.61 5.20 -6.94
C LEU A 393 36.00 5.01 -6.31
N LYS A 394 36.45 3.77 -6.22
CA LYS A 394 37.76 3.44 -5.67
C LYS A 394 38.91 3.94 -6.53
N THR A 395 38.81 3.80 -7.86
CA THR A 395 39.79 4.33 -8.81
C THR A 395 39.89 5.84 -8.73
N ASN A 396 38.77 6.54 -8.48
CA ASN A 396 38.73 7.99 -8.28
C ASN A 396 39.15 8.44 -6.87
N GLY A 397 39.64 7.53 -6.03
CA GLY A 397 40.18 7.84 -4.70
C GLY A 397 39.12 8.17 -3.63
N LEU A 398 37.85 7.81 -3.87
CA LEU A 398 36.78 8.02 -2.90
C LEU A 398 36.81 6.95 -1.80
N ASN A 399 36.38 7.33 -0.60
CA ASN A 399 36.31 6.43 0.55
C ASN A 399 35.06 5.53 0.43
N VAL A 400 35.17 4.44 -0.35
CA VAL A 400 34.08 3.52 -0.63
C VAL A 400 34.32 2.16 0.01
N HIS A 401 33.28 1.60 0.62
CA HIS A 401 33.27 0.28 1.25
C HIS A 401 32.18 -0.59 0.61
N ALA A 402 32.59 -1.80 0.23
CA ALA A 402 31.67 -2.80 -0.32
C ALA A 402 30.85 -3.44 0.81
N VAL A 403 29.53 -3.45 0.67
CA VAL A 403 28.62 -4.17 1.55
C VAL A 403 28.13 -5.41 0.82
N ASP A 404 28.46 -6.59 1.34
CA ASP A 404 27.92 -7.86 0.86
C ASP A 404 27.21 -8.57 2.02
N GLY A 405 25.89 -8.50 1.99
CA GLY A 405 25.03 -9.10 3.02
C GLY A 405 25.10 -10.62 3.13
N ARG A 406 25.67 -11.31 2.13
CA ARG A 406 25.82 -12.78 2.11
C ARG A 406 27.00 -13.26 2.94
N ASN A 407 27.96 -12.37 3.24
CA ASN A 407 29.15 -12.72 3.99
C ASN A 407 28.79 -13.23 5.39
N ALA A 408 29.64 -14.11 5.94
CA ALA A 408 29.51 -14.59 7.30
C ALA A 408 29.59 -13.43 8.30
N SER A 409 28.77 -13.49 9.34
CA SER A 409 28.85 -12.56 10.46
C SER A 409 29.52 -13.24 11.65
N TYR A 410 30.35 -12.49 12.34
CA TYR A 410 30.99 -12.87 13.62
C TYR A 410 30.50 -11.97 14.76
N GLY A 411 29.54 -11.07 14.46
CA GLY A 411 28.93 -10.19 15.45
C GLY A 411 27.98 -10.93 16.38
N ARG A 412 27.61 -10.27 17.47
CA ARG A 412 26.55 -10.70 18.37
C ARG A 412 25.60 -9.54 18.63
N ASP A 413 24.36 -9.85 18.99
CA ASP A 413 23.37 -8.87 19.42
C ASP A 413 23.83 -8.11 20.68
N MET A 414 23.13 -7.05 21.06
CA MET A 414 23.48 -6.25 22.24
C MET A 414 23.52 -7.07 23.54
N SER A 415 22.77 -8.17 23.63
CA SER A 415 22.81 -9.06 24.79
C SER A 415 24.10 -9.90 24.86
N GLY A 416 24.84 -10.00 23.74
CA GLY A 416 25.98 -10.88 23.58
C GLY A 416 25.63 -12.36 23.46
N SER A 417 24.35 -12.71 23.47
CA SER A 417 23.88 -14.09 23.51
C SER A 417 23.65 -14.71 22.13
N LEU A 418 23.16 -13.93 21.17
CA LEU A 418 22.78 -14.42 19.84
C LEU A 418 23.76 -13.95 18.78
N GLY A 419 24.22 -14.87 17.95
CA GLY A 419 24.96 -14.55 16.73
C GLY A 419 24.02 -14.21 15.55
N PHE A 420 24.60 -13.95 14.39
CA PHE A 420 23.86 -13.63 13.19
C PHE A 420 24.18 -14.62 12.07
N TYR A 421 23.16 -15.01 11.31
CA TYR A 421 23.30 -15.96 10.20
C TYR A 421 24.26 -15.44 9.12
N ASN A 422 24.18 -14.13 8.80
CA ASN A 422 25.04 -13.45 7.81
C ASN A 422 25.10 -11.93 8.10
N LYS A 423 25.86 -11.18 7.28
CA LYS A 423 25.99 -9.74 7.42
C LYS A 423 24.69 -8.97 7.20
N ARG A 424 23.78 -9.43 6.31
CA ARG A 424 22.46 -8.81 6.17
C ARG A 424 21.70 -8.86 7.50
N SER A 425 21.69 -10.02 8.14
CA SER A 425 21.02 -10.21 9.42
C SER A 425 21.61 -9.32 10.50
N GLU A 426 22.93 -9.21 10.56
CA GLU A 426 23.62 -8.30 11.49
C GLU A 426 23.25 -6.84 11.22
N ASN A 427 23.33 -6.38 9.97
CA ASN A 427 23.10 -4.98 9.60
C ASN A 427 21.68 -4.53 9.94
N TRP A 428 20.68 -5.32 9.56
CA TRP A 428 19.27 -5.04 9.88
C TRP A 428 18.99 -5.09 11.39
N TRP A 429 19.62 -6.02 12.10
CA TRP A 429 19.47 -6.10 13.55
C TRP A 429 20.13 -4.91 14.25
N ARG A 430 21.27 -4.41 13.74
CA ARG A 430 21.88 -3.17 14.23
C ARG A 430 20.96 -1.97 14.05
N MET A 431 20.26 -1.89 12.93
CA MET A 431 19.27 -0.84 12.72
C MET A 431 18.11 -0.94 13.72
N ARG A 432 17.61 -2.16 13.98
CA ARG A 432 16.64 -2.41 15.06
C ARG A 432 17.16 -1.91 16.41
N GLU A 433 18.38 -2.30 16.79
CA GLU A 433 18.97 -1.91 18.07
C GLU A 433 19.18 -0.40 18.19
N ALA A 434 19.51 0.29 17.10
CA ALA A 434 19.70 1.73 17.06
C ALA A 434 18.36 2.51 17.14
N LEU A 435 17.29 1.93 16.61
CA LEU A 435 15.94 2.51 16.65
C LEU A 435 15.21 2.24 17.97
N ASP A 436 15.71 1.33 18.81
CA ASP A 436 15.10 1.05 20.12
C ASP A 436 14.95 2.36 20.92
N PRO A 437 13.72 2.74 21.34
CA PRO A 437 13.50 3.94 22.13
C PRO A 437 14.30 3.99 23.44
N ASP A 438 14.67 2.82 23.98
CA ASP A 438 15.47 2.71 25.19
C ASP A 438 16.98 2.81 24.91
N SER A 439 17.39 2.83 23.62
CA SER A 439 18.79 3.05 23.23
C SER A 439 19.21 4.51 23.42
N ASP A 440 20.53 4.72 23.58
CA ASP A 440 21.11 6.07 23.63
C ASP A 440 21.22 6.74 22.25
N GLU A 441 20.93 6.00 21.17
CA GLU A 441 21.22 6.44 19.80
C GLU A 441 20.30 7.56 19.32
N LYS A 442 19.06 7.65 19.76
CA LYS A 442 18.08 8.69 19.40
C LYS A 442 18.07 9.03 17.89
N ILE A 443 17.97 7.99 17.06
CA ILE A 443 17.93 8.14 15.60
C ILE A 443 16.74 9.03 15.19
N ALA A 444 16.97 9.94 14.24
CA ALA A 444 15.94 10.74 13.58
C ALA A 444 15.90 10.39 12.09
N LEU A 445 14.76 9.90 11.62
CA LEU A 445 14.51 9.50 10.23
C LEU A 445 13.55 10.47 9.56
N PRO A 446 13.73 10.80 8.26
CA PRO A 446 12.76 11.62 7.54
C PRO A 446 11.38 10.94 7.51
N PRO A 447 10.28 11.69 7.68
CA PRO A 447 8.92 11.17 7.63
C PRO A 447 8.56 10.77 6.19
N ASP A 448 8.79 9.52 5.85
CA ASP A 448 8.56 8.93 4.53
C ASP A 448 7.89 7.56 4.69
N ARG A 449 6.64 7.43 4.23
CA ARG A 449 5.84 6.21 4.38
C ARG A 449 6.43 5.00 3.66
N GLU A 450 7.15 5.22 2.56
CA GLU A 450 7.81 4.14 1.84
C GLU A 450 9.05 3.65 2.60
N LEU A 451 9.82 4.56 3.22
CA LEU A 451 10.92 4.21 4.11
C LEU A 451 10.41 3.45 5.34
N GLU A 452 9.31 3.89 5.93
CA GLU A 452 8.64 3.19 7.03
C GLU A 452 8.25 1.76 6.64
N ALA A 453 7.56 1.61 5.50
CA ALA A 453 7.17 0.31 4.97
C ALA A 453 8.39 -0.59 4.72
N ASP A 454 9.48 -0.07 4.17
CA ASP A 454 10.70 -0.81 3.92
C ASP A 454 11.38 -1.27 5.22
N LEU A 455 11.39 -0.43 6.26
CA LEU A 455 12.01 -0.75 7.54
C LEU A 455 11.18 -1.76 8.35
N CYS A 456 9.86 -1.69 8.25
CA CYS A 456 8.92 -2.53 9.00
C CYS A 456 8.62 -3.87 8.32
N ALA A 457 8.79 -4.00 7.01
CA ALA A 457 8.42 -5.22 6.28
C ALA A 457 9.30 -6.45 6.55
N PRO A 458 10.64 -6.36 6.75
CA PRO A 458 11.47 -7.55 6.93
C PRO A 458 11.10 -8.36 8.16
N LYS A 459 11.09 -9.70 8.00
CA LYS A 459 10.85 -10.65 9.09
C LYS A 459 12.15 -11.33 9.50
N TRP A 460 12.13 -11.91 10.70
CA TRP A 460 13.27 -12.66 11.22
C TRP A 460 12.85 -14.02 11.80
N LYS A 461 13.80 -14.90 11.93
CA LYS A 461 13.65 -16.17 12.65
C LYS A 461 14.95 -16.50 13.39
N LEU A 462 14.83 -17.37 14.38
CA LEU A 462 16.00 -17.93 15.06
C LEU A 462 16.38 -19.26 14.38
N THR A 463 17.65 -19.41 14.05
CA THR A 463 18.21 -20.63 13.46
C THR A 463 19.41 -21.11 14.27
N ASN A 464 19.95 -22.30 13.94
CA ASN A 464 21.19 -22.78 14.56
C ASN A 464 22.40 -21.84 14.29
N GLY A 465 22.33 -21.03 13.21
CA GLY A 465 23.33 -20.02 12.87
C GLY A 465 23.10 -18.66 13.53
N GLY A 466 22.08 -18.53 14.40
CA GLY A 466 21.70 -17.30 15.07
C GLY A 466 20.48 -16.62 14.44
N ILE A 467 20.36 -15.31 14.64
CA ILE A 467 19.32 -14.47 14.08
C ILE A 467 19.46 -14.43 12.56
N GLN A 468 18.41 -14.80 11.86
CA GLN A 468 18.31 -14.72 10.40
C GLN A 468 17.23 -13.75 10.01
N VAL A 469 17.59 -12.70 9.26
CA VAL A 469 16.66 -11.74 8.66
C VAL A 469 16.32 -12.15 7.24
N GLU A 470 15.07 -11.98 6.85
CA GLU A 470 14.51 -12.29 5.54
C GLU A 470 15.36 -11.69 4.40
N GLY A 471 15.60 -12.49 3.37
CA GLY A 471 16.28 -12.07 2.15
C GLY A 471 15.37 -11.31 1.18
N LYS A 472 15.98 -10.57 0.23
CA LYS A 472 15.23 -9.85 -0.81
C LYS A 472 14.45 -10.79 -1.75
N SER A 473 14.96 -11.99 -2.04
CA SER A 473 14.36 -12.92 -3.00
C SER A 473 14.34 -14.38 -2.50
N THR A 474 13.45 -15.18 -3.07
CA THR A 474 13.32 -16.63 -2.82
C THR A 474 14.53 -17.46 -3.27
N GLU A 475 15.41 -16.90 -4.10
CA GLU A 475 16.68 -17.53 -4.50
C GLU A 475 17.71 -17.59 -3.38
N CYS A 476 17.37 -17.11 -2.19
CA CYS A 476 18.17 -17.31 -1.00
C CYS A 476 18.33 -18.80 -0.72
N ARG A 477 19.59 -19.21 -0.52
CA ARG A 477 20.04 -20.62 -0.34
C ARG A 477 19.28 -21.41 0.72
N ASP A 478 18.61 -20.74 1.63
CA ASP A 478 17.90 -21.28 2.81
C ASP A 478 16.36 -21.18 2.73
N GLY A 479 15.84 -20.69 1.60
CA GLY A 479 14.39 -20.56 1.39
C GLY A 479 13.69 -19.57 2.35
N PHE A 480 14.44 -18.74 3.08
CA PHE A 480 13.88 -17.66 3.89
C PHE A 480 14.10 -16.31 3.23
N GLY A 481 13.28 -16.00 2.26
CA GLY A 481 13.33 -14.74 1.56
C GLY A 481 12.18 -14.64 0.58
N ASP A 482 11.38 -13.61 0.73
CA ASP A 482 10.30 -13.24 -0.21
C ASP A 482 9.94 -11.76 -0.10
N LEU A 483 10.81 -10.98 0.54
CA LEU A 483 10.53 -9.58 0.88
C LEU A 483 10.17 -8.77 -0.37
N LYS A 484 10.98 -8.85 -1.43
CA LYS A 484 10.71 -8.15 -2.70
C LYS A 484 9.38 -8.57 -3.32
N LYS A 485 9.01 -9.84 -3.20
CA LYS A 485 7.74 -10.35 -3.72
C LYS A 485 6.55 -9.90 -2.88
N ARG A 486 6.70 -9.82 -1.55
CA ARG A 486 5.67 -9.30 -0.64
C ARG A 486 5.45 -7.80 -0.83
N LEU A 487 6.51 -7.01 -0.94
CA LEU A 487 6.45 -5.56 -1.17
C LEU A 487 6.09 -5.21 -2.63
N GLY A 488 6.32 -6.12 -3.59
CA GLY A 488 6.16 -5.85 -5.03
C GLY A 488 7.27 -5.00 -5.63
N ARG A 489 8.24 -4.57 -4.82
CA ARG A 489 9.40 -3.74 -5.19
C ARG A 489 10.61 -4.08 -4.32
N SER A 490 11.79 -3.57 -4.68
CA SER A 490 12.97 -3.65 -3.81
C SER A 490 12.81 -2.72 -2.61
N PRO A 491 13.20 -3.14 -1.37
CA PRO A 491 13.23 -2.26 -0.19
C PRO A 491 14.45 -1.34 -0.21
N GLY A 492 14.64 -0.59 -1.31
CA GLY A 492 15.84 0.19 -1.57
C GLY A 492 16.06 1.32 -0.57
N LYS A 493 14.96 1.97 -0.13
CA LYS A 493 15.01 3.01 0.90
C LYS A 493 15.46 2.43 2.25
N GLY A 494 14.90 1.30 2.66
CA GLY A 494 15.29 0.61 3.89
C GLY A 494 16.74 0.13 3.86
N ASP A 495 17.16 -0.53 2.78
CA ASP A 495 18.53 -1.05 2.67
C ASP A 495 19.57 0.08 2.65
N SER A 496 19.36 1.16 1.87
CA SER A 496 20.28 2.32 1.86
C SER A 496 20.37 3.00 3.23
N CYS A 497 19.24 3.07 3.96
CA CYS A 497 19.19 3.59 5.32
C CYS A 497 19.98 2.70 6.29
N VAL A 498 19.81 1.39 6.22
CA VAL A 498 20.60 0.41 7.00
C VAL A 498 22.09 0.55 6.69
N TYR A 499 22.48 0.71 5.42
CA TYR A 499 23.89 0.89 5.06
C TYR A 499 24.46 2.21 5.58
N ALA A 500 23.68 3.29 5.61
CA ALA A 500 24.09 4.55 6.17
C ALA A 500 24.46 4.47 7.68
N LEU A 501 23.94 3.47 8.40
CA LEU A 501 24.26 3.24 9.81
C LEU A 501 25.62 2.55 10.03
N LEU A 502 26.16 1.81 9.05
CA LEU A 502 27.28 0.88 9.25
C LEU A 502 28.61 1.56 9.58
N GLU A 503 28.87 2.75 9.04
CA GLU A 503 30.12 3.48 9.25
C GLU A 503 29.86 4.93 9.69
N GLY A 504 30.88 5.62 10.21
CA GLY A 504 30.81 7.04 10.54
C GLY A 504 30.95 7.41 12.01
N LYS A 505 30.88 6.46 12.93
CA LYS A 505 31.04 6.72 14.38
C LYS A 505 32.43 7.21 14.79
N LYS A 506 33.42 7.17 13.92
CA LYS A 506 34.78 7.65 14.18
C LYS A 506 34.82 9.15 14.47
N HIS A 507 33.81 9.91 14.01
CA HIS A 507 33.75 11.36 14.25
C HIS A 507 32.97 11.74 15.52
N SER A 508 32.10 10.85 16.03
CA SER A 508 31.36 11.07 17.29
C SER A 508 32.07 10.56 18.55
N GLY A 509 33.25 9.97 18.40
CA GLY A 509 34.03 9.45 19.53
C GLY A 509 33.47 8.20 20.21
N ARG A 510 32.33 7.71 19.78
CA ARG A 510 31.73 6.48 20.32
C ARG A 510 31.94 5.32 19.35
N ARG A 511 32.88 4.47 19.64
CA ARG A 511 32.90 3.10 19.11
C ARG A 511 31.68 2.37 19.65
N PHE A 512 31.09 1.44 18.90
CA PHE A 512 30.35 0.31 19.48
C PHE A 512 31.37 -0.50 20.29
N SER A 513 31.68 -0.05 21.48
CA SER A 513 32.41 -0.84 22.46
C SER A 513 31.50 -1.96 22.91
N ALA A 514 32.06 -3.12 23.17
CA ALA A 514 31.33 -4.21 23.80
C ALA A 514 30.49 -3.65 24.97
N PRO A 515 29.23 -4.13 25.12
CA PRO A 515 28.33 -3.59 26.12
C PRO A 515 29.03 -3.57 27.49
N PRO A 516 28.80 -2.54 28.30
CA PRO A 516 29.28 -2.58 29.69
C PRO A 516 28.73 -3.86 30.32
N LYS A 517 29.57 -4.60 31.02
CA LYS A 517 29.15 -5.75 31.82
C LYS A 517 28.19 -5.23 32.89
N SER A 518 26.91 -5.12 32.56
CA SER A 518 25.90 -4.82 33.57
C SER A 518 24.51 -5.10 33.08
N ASN A 519 23.80 -5.91 33.77
CA ASN A 519 22.37 -5.89 34.12
C ASN A 519 21.36 -5.34 33.10
N SER A 520 21.66 -5.26 31.81
CA SER A 520 20.63 -4.89 30.83
C SER A 520 19.68 -6.08 30.65
N ARG A 521 18.45 -5.85 31.04
CA ARG A 521 17.33 -6.77 30.93
C ARG A 521 16.80 -6.84 29.48
N TYR A 522 17.68 -6.68 28.47
CA TYR A 522 17.28 -6.87 27.09
C TYR A 522 16.90 -8.34 26.91
N ASN A 523 15.63 -8.57 26.65
CA ASN A 523 15.10 -9.87 26.32
C ASN A 523 14.36 -9.73 25.01
N PRO A 524 14.86 -10.27 23.89
CA PRO A 524 14.23 -10.20 22.59
C PRO A 524 12.79 -10.78 22.60
N HIS A 525 12.47 -11.60 23.61
CA HIS A 525 11.13 -12.16 23.81
C HIS A 525 10.23 -11.30 24.73
N LYS A 526 10.70 -10.18 25.28
CA LYS A 526 9.90 -9.32 26.16
C LYS A 526 8.84 -8.49 25.46
N VAL A 527 8.97 -8.30 24.15
CA VAL A 527 7.99 -7.59 23.30
C VAL A 527 6.66 -8.37 23.21
N TRP A 528 6.62 -9.63 23.69
CA TRP A 528 5.52 -10.57 23.48
C TRP A 528 4.63 -10.81 24.70
N ARG A 529 4.80 -10.06 25.79
CA ARG A 529 3.94 -10.18 26.98
C ARG A 529 3.30 -8.84 27.34
N LYS A 530 2.47 -8.30 26.46
CA LYS A 530 1.37 -7.41 26.85
C LYS A 530 0.27 -7.57 25.84
#